data_90dc916a1e6ec96f1cb774ae9fa87141
#
_entry.id   90dc916a1e6ec96f1cb774ae9fa87141
#
_cell.length_a   1.000
_cell.length_b   1.000
_cell.length_c   1.000
_cell.angle_alpha   90.00
_cell.angle_beta   90.00
_cell.angle_gamma   90.00
#
_symmetry.space_group_name_H-M   'P 1'
#
loop_
_entity.id
_entity.type
_entity.pdbx_description
1 polymer ?
#
loop_
_entity_poly.entity_id
_entity_poly.type
_entity_poly.pdbx_seq_one_letter_code
_entity_poly.pdbx_strand_id
1 'polypeptide(L)'
;MVWGCMSAAGTGELQFLERTMKANMYCDILKQGTIPSLLRAVFQQENNPKHTSKMITALLKKLRVKVMDWPRMSPDLNPIEHLWGILKRKVVAHKVSNIDQLCDVIMEEWKRTPVATCEALVNSLPKRIKAVMKNNGGHTKY
;
A
#
# COMPACT_ATOMS: atom_id res chain seq x y z
N MET A 1 7.89 2.43 -11.87
CA MET A 1 7.07 1.74 -10.84
C MET A 1 6.74 2.74 -9.75
N VAL A 2 5.58 2.63 -9.10
CA VAL A 2 5.19 3.51 -7.98
C VAL A 2 5.04 2.67 -6.72
N TRP A 3 5.56 3.15 -5.61
CA TRP A 3 5.36 2.60 -4.28
C TRP A 3 4.68 3.64 -3.39
N GLY A 4 3.80 3.21 -2.52
CA GLY A 4 3.12 4.10 -1.58
C GLY A 4 2.65 3.36 -0.33
N CYS A 5 2.34 4.10 0.72
CA CYS A 5 1.75 3.59 1.94
C CYS A 5 0.55 4.42 2.38
N MET A 6 -0.35 3.80 3.12
CA MET A 6 -1.54 4.44 3.68
C MET A 6 -1.87 3.89 5.05
N SER A 7 -2.64 4.66 5.80
CA SER A 7 -3.27 4.25 7.06
C SER A 7 -4.70 4.81 7.13
N ALA A 8 -5.43 4.53 8.21
CA ALA A 8 -6.71 5.18 8.45
C ALA A 8 -6.59 6.71 8.60
N ALA A 9 -5.41 7.21 8.97
CA ALA A 9 -5.14 8.64 9.09
C ALA A 9 -4.83 9.34 7.75
N GLY A 10 -4.79 8.60 6.64
CA GLY A 10 -4.56 9.15 5.30
C GLY A 10 -3.48 8.43 4.50
N THR A 11 -3.12 9.04 3.37
CA THR A 11 -1.99 8.62 2.53
C THR A 11 -0.68 9.04 3.18
N GLY A 12 0.32 8.14 3.11
CA GLY A 12 1.70 8.43 3.51
C GLY A 12 2.57 8.73 2.30
N GLU A 13 3.84 8.33 2.39
CA GLU A 13 4.82 8.52 1.33
C GLU A 13 4.39 7.85 0.01
N LEU A 14 4.74 8.53 -1.08
CA LEU A 14 4.65 8.02 -2.45
C LEU A 14 6.03 8.19 -3.12
N GLN A 15 6.54 7.13 -3.72
CA GLN A 15 7.85 7.14 -4.38
C GLN A 15 7.77 6.55 -5.78
N PHE A 16 8.37 7.25 -6.74
CA PHE A 16 8.57 6.74 -8.09
C PHE A 16 9.91 6.00 -8.17
N LEU A 17 9.86 4.79 -8.71
CA LEU A 17 11.01 3.92 -8.84
C LEU A 17 11.32 3.72 -10.32
N GLU A 18 12.53 4.08 -10.73
CA GLU A 18 12.98 3.93 -12.12
C GLU A 18 13.11 2.47 -12.54
N ARG A 19 13.42 1.59 -11.57
CA ARG A 19 13.69 0.16 -11.80
C ARG A 19 12.80 -0.71 -10.91
N THR A 20 12.83 -2.01 -11.18
CA THR A 20 12.21 -3.01 -10.31
C THR A 20 12.79 -2.91 -8.89
N MET A 21 11.90 -2.77 -7.91
CA MET A 21 12.29 -2.67 -6.49
C MET A 21 13.07 -3.90 -6.04
N LYS A 22 14.25 -3.66 -5.46
CA LYS A 22 15.07 -4.68 -4.78
C LYS A 22 14.90 -4.57 -3.27
N ALA A 23 15.26 -5.61 -2.52
CA ALA A 23 15.11 -5.63 -1.07
C ALA A 23 15.86 -4.51 -0.34
N ASN A 24 17.05 -4.11 -0.81
CA ASN A 24 17.79 -2.97 -0.25
C ASN A 24 17.05 -1.64 -0.45
N MET A 25 16.52 -1.38 -1.65
CA MET A 25 15.71 -0.19 -1.92
C MET A 25 14.47 -0.16 -1.03
N TYR A 26 13.82 -1.31 -0.84
CA TYR A 26 12.67 -1.39 0.05
C TYR A 26 13.05 -1.12 1.51
N CYS A 27 14.22 -1.56 1.98
CA CYS A 27 14.75 -1.19 3.30
C CYS A 27 14.88 0.33 3.47
N ASP A 28 15.40 1.01 2.44
CA ASP A 28 15.64 2.46 2.50
C ASP A 28 14.31 3.23 2.50
N ILE A 29 13.34 2.81 1.67
CA ILE A 29 11.98 3.35 1.65
C ILE A 29 11.32 3.21 3.03
N LEU A 30 11.40 2.03 3.64
CA LEU A 30 10.84 1.78 4.97
C LEU A 30 11.45 2.69 6.03
N LYS A 31 12.78 2.87 6.02
CA LYS A 31 13.48 3.72 6.99
C LYS A 31 13.13 5.19 6.85
N GLN A 32 13.00 5.69 5.62
CA GLN A 32 12.82 7.12 5.35
C GLN A 32 11.39 7.59 5.60
N GLY A 33 10.39 6.81 5.18
CA GLY A 33 9.01 7.29 5.17
C GLY A 33 8.06 6.50 6.08
N THR A 34 8.09 5.17 6.01
CA THR A 34 7.03 4.35 6.59
C THR A 34 7.21 4.13 8.09
N ILE A 35 8.41 3.82 8.54
CA ILE A 35 8.68 3.41 9.92
C ILE A 35 8.48 4.55 10.93
N PRO A 36 8.87 5.80 10.67
CA PRO A 36 8.57 6.90 11.58
C PRO A 36 7.08 7.08 11.87
N SER A 37 6.23 6.74 10.91
CA SER A 37 4.77 6.81 11.03
C SER A 37 4.15 5.61 11.75
N LEU A 38 4.90 4.51 11.95
CA LEU A 38 4.39 3.22 12.45
C LEU A 38 4.57 3.01 13.95
N LEU A 39 5.05 3.98 14.71
CA LEU A 39 5.42 3.81 16.13
C LEU A 39 4.34 3.19 17.04
N ARG A 40 3.08 3.14 16.59
CA ARG A 40 1.94 2.54 17.32
C ARG A 40 1.00 1.74 16.43
N ALA A 41 1.35 1.49 15.17
CA ALA A 41 0.50 0.83 14.20
C ALA A 41 0.96 -0.61 13.91
N VAL A 42 0.06 -1.45 13.43
CA VAL A 42 0.40 -2.76 12.88
C VAL A 42 0.67 -2.57 11.39
N PHE A 43 1.85 -2.98 10.95
CA PHE A 43 2.28 -2.86 9.56
C PHE A 43 1.78 -4.05 8.74
N GLN A 44 0.99 -3.76 7.73
CA GLN A 44 0.57 -4.74 6.74
C GLN A 44 1.44 -4.59 5.49
N GLN A 45 2.00 -5.70 5.02
CA GLN A 45 2.69 -5.80 3.73
C GLN A 45 2.32 -7.11 3.05
N GLU A 46 2.47 -7.14 1.73
CA GLU A 46 2.27 -8.37 0.98
C GLU A 46 3.39 -9.39 1.21
N ASN A 47 3.04 -10.67 1.09
CA ASN A 47 4.00 -11.77 1.19
C ASN A 47 4.85 -11.96 -0.09
N ASN A 48 5.17 -10.86 -0.78
CA ASN A 48 6.10 -10.89 -1.91
C ASN A 48 7.51 -11.24 -1.40
N PRO A 49 8.26 -12.13 -2.06
CA PRO A 49 9.63 -12.49 -1.64
C PRO A 49 10.56 -11.29 -1.41
N LYS A 50 10.34 -10.18 -2.11
CA LYS A 50 11.08 -8.94 -1.91
C LYS A 50 10.80 -8.30 -0.55
N HIS A 51 9.56 -8.40 -0.06
CA HIS A 51 9.12 -7.83 1.22
C HIS A 51 9.39 -8.78 2.40
N THR A 52 9.51 -10.09 2.14
CA THR A 52 9.74 -11.11 3.17
C THR A 52 11.19 -11.59 3.22
N SER A 53 12.10 -10.92 2.54
CA SER A 53 13.53 -11.27 2.57
C SER A 53 14.09 -11.21 3.99
N LYS A 54 15.13 -12.01 4.26
CA LYS A 54 15.82 -12.03 5.57
C LYS A 54 16.24 -10.63 6.02
N MET A 55 16.66 -9.78 5.08
CA MET A 55 17.07 -8.40 5.34
C MET A 55 15.91 -7.54 5.85
N ILE A 56 14.75 -7.61 5.21
CA ILE A 56 13.55 -6.86 5.61
C ILE A 56 13.05 -7.34 6.97
N THR A 57 12.96 -8.66 7.17
CA THR A 57 12.54 -9.26 8.45
C THR A 57 13.45 -8.83 9.58
N ALA A 58 14.77 -8.83 9.37
CA ALA A 58 15.73 -8.37 10.36
C ALA A 58 15.59 -6.87 10.68
N LEU A 59 15.36 -6.04 9.65
CA LEU A 59 15.12 -4.60 9.81
C LEU A 59 13.87 -4.33 10.66
N LEU A 60 12.74 -4.92 10.30
CA LEU A 60 11.46 -4.72 11.00
C LEU A 60 11.55 -5.20 12.46
N LYS A 61 12.21 -6.32 12.68
CA LYS A 61 12.47 -6.83 14.05
C LYS A 61 13.36 -5.87 14.84
N LYS A 62 14.47 -5.39 14.25
CA LYS A 62 15.37 -4.40 14.89
C LYS A 62 14.63 -3.13 15.29
N LEU A 63 13.71 -2.67 14.46
CA LEU A 63 12.92 -1.46 14.67
C LEU A 63 11.65 -1.71 15.49
N ARG A 64 11.45 -2.95 15.98
CA ARG A 64 10.30 -3.37 16.80
C ARG A 64 8.94 -3.06 16.13
N VAL A 65 8.88 -3.12 14.79
CA VAL A 65 7.64 -2.95 14.04
C VAL A 65 6.80 -4.22 14.16
N LYS A 66 5.56 -4.08 14.61
CA LYS A 66 4.60 -5.19 14.65
C LYS A 66 4.06 -5.41 13.23
N VAL A 67 4.43 -6.51 12.61
CA VAL A 67 3.95 -6.90 11.28
C VAL A 67 2.71 -7.76 11.41
N MET A 68 1.70 -7.48 10.58
CA MET A 68 0.48 -8.29 10.48
C MET A 68 0.80 -9.58 9.72
N ASP A 69 0.34 -10.69 10.24
CA ASP A 69 0.33 -11.95 9.49
C ASP A 69 -0.71 -11.83 8.36
N TRP A 70 -0.26 -11.97 7.12
CA TRP A 70 -1.06 -11.70 5.95
C TRP A 70 -1.17 -12.91 5.03
N PRO A 71 -2.37 -13.29 4.57
CA PRO A 71 -2.53 -14.41 3.67
C PRO A 71 -1.86 -14.14 2.32
N ARG A 72 -1.32 -15.19 1.71
CA ARG A 72 -0.72 -15.09 0.37
C ARG A 72 -1.82 -14.87 -0.69
N MET A 73 -1.46 -14.15 -1.76
CA MET A 73 -2.34 -13.96 -2.92
C MET A 73 -3.72 -13.37 -2.58
N SER A 74 -3.74 -12.36 -1.68
CA SER A 74 -4.98 -11.73 -1.23
C SER A 74 -5.00 -10.22 -1.48
N PRO A 75 -4.89 -9.77 -2.73
CA PRO A 75 -4.94 -8.34 -3.06
C PRO A 75 -6.32 -7.72 -2.78
N ASP A 76 -7.39 -8.50 -2.90
CA ASP A 76 -8.76 -8.11 -2.59
C ASP A 76 -8.98 -7.75 -1.12
N LEU A 77 -8.19 -8.29 -0.22
CA LEU A 77 -8.17 -7.90 1.20
C LEU A 77 -7.34 -6.64 1.45
N ASN A 78 -6.36 -6.33 0.58
CA ASN A 78 -5.42 -5.24 0.80
C ASN A 78 -6.06 -3.87 0.51
N PRO A 79 -6.24 -2.97 1.52
CA PRO A 79 -6.88 -1.68 1.31
C PRO A 79 -6.19 -0.79 0.27
N ILE A 80 -4.85 -0.86 0.17
CA ILE A 80 -4.12 -0.01 -0.75
C ILE A 80 -4.38 -0.36 -2.22
N GLU A 81 -4.71 -1.62 -2.55
CA GLU A 81 -5.05 -2.00 -3.91
C GLU A 81 -6.32 -1.29 -4.40
N HIS A 82 -7.28 -1.09 -3.49
CA HIS A 82 -8.48 -0.30 -3.81
C HIS A 82 -8.17 1.19 -3.94
N LEU A 83 -7.25 1.70 -3.13
CA LEU A 83 -6.78 3.07 -3.26
C LEU A 83 -6.08 3.30 -4.60
N TRP A 84 -5.24 2.34 -5.04
CA TRP A 84 -4.65 2.38 -6.40
C TRP A 84 -5.72 2.39 -7.48
N GLY A 85 -6.79 1.62 -7.32
CA GLY A 85 -7.93 1.63 -8.25
C GLY A 85 -8.65 2.98 -8.32
N ILE A 86 -8.84 3.65 -7.17
CA ILE A 86 -9.40 5.00 -7.10
C ILE A 86 -8.47 6.01 -7.78
N LEU A 87 -7.19 5.98 -7.43
CA LEU A 87 -6.16 6.85 -7.99
C LEU A 87 -6.09 6.70 -9.52
N LYS A 88 -6.04 5.47 -10.01
CA LYS A 88 -6.01 5.19 -11.46
C LYS A 88 -7.18 5.84 -12.20
N ARG A 89 -8.40 5.73 -11.68
CA ARG A 89 -9.58 6.35 -12.30
C ARG A 89 -9.48 7.87 -12.35
N LYS A 90 -8.96 8.49 -11.30
CA LYS A 90 -8.72 9.93 -11.26
C LYS A 90 -7.66 10.36 -12.27
N VAL A 91 -6.52 9.66 -12.29
CA VAL A 91 -5.41 9.95 -13.22
C VAL A 91 -5.86 9.84 -14.67
N VAL A 92 -6.68 8.84 -15.03
CA VAL A 92 -7.21 8.66 -16.39
C VAL A 92 -8.10 9.83 -16.82
N ALA A 93 -8.74 10.51 -15.87
CA ALA A 93 -9.54 11.71 -16.20
C ALA A 93 -8.68 12.92 -16.63
N HIS A 94 -7.39 12.92 -16.32
CA HIS A 94 -6.43 13.93 -16.80
C HIS A 94 -5.88 13.52 -18.17
N LYS A 95 -5.84 14.48 -19.10
CA LYS A 95 -5.21 14.28 -20.43
C LYS A 95 -3.70 14.41 -20.30
N VAL A 96 -3.01 13.33 -19.99
CA VAL A 96 -1.55 13.30 -19.77
C VAL A 96 -0.85 13.01 -21.08
N SER A 97 0.16 13.81 -21.44
CA SER A 97 0.87 13.70 -22.71
C SER A 97 2.27 13.09 -22.58
N ASN A 98 2.86 13.08 -21.37
CA ASN A 98 4.20 12.55 -21.12
C ASN A 98 4.33 11.98 -19.71
N ILE A 99 5.49 11.35 -19.44
CA ILE A 99 5.73 10.67 -18.17
C ILE A 99 5.85 11.63 -16.98
N ASP A 100 6.41 12.82 -17.20
CA ASP A 100 6.59 13.80 -16.13
C ASP A 100 5.23 14.33 -15.67
N GLN A 101 4.36 14.71 -16.61
CA GLN A 101 2.97 15.07 -16.30
C GLN A 101 2.23 13.95 -15.60
N LEU A 102 2.47 12.69 -16.01
CA LEU A 102 1.86 11.54 -15.34
C LEU A 102 2.31 11.45 -13.87
N CYS A 103 3.60 11.63 -13.60
CA CYS A 103 4.13 11.62 -12.25
C CYS A 103 3.55 12.74 -11.40
N ASP A 104 3.45 13.96 -11.95
CA ASP A 104 2.88 15.13 -11.28
C ASP A 104 1.41 14.90 -10.91
N VAL A 105 0.61 14.42 -11.86
CA VAL A 105 -0.81 14.12 -11.64
C VAL A 105 -0.99 13.01 -10.60
N ILE A 106 -0.20 11.95 -10.64
CA ILE A 106 -0.24 10.88 -9.64
C ILE A 106 0.06 11.45 -8.25
N MET A 107 1.11 12.27 -8.11
CA MET A 107 1.51 12.87 -6.85
C MET A 107 0.42 13.80 -6.31
N GLU A 108 -0.17 14.62 -7.16
CA GLU A 108 -1.24 15.54 -6.81
C GLU A 108 -2.50 14.81 -6.33
N GLU A 109 -2.97 13.83 -7.10
CA GLU A 109 -4.16 13.05 -6.74
C GLU A 109 -3.95 12.18 -5.51
N TRP A 110 -2.71 11.71 -5.29
CA TRP A 110 -2.34 11.01 -4.06
C TRP A 110 -2.49 11.92 -2.84
N LYS A 111 -1.92 13.11 -2.89
CA LYS A 111 -2.00 14.11 -1.81
C LYS A 111 -3.43 14.62 -1.58
N ARG A 112 -4.24 14.71 -2.63
CA ARG A 112 -5.64 15.12 -2.56
C ARG A 112 -6.60 14.02 -2.06
N THR A 113 -6.09 12.82 -1.84
CA THR A 113 -6.94 11.72 -1.37
C THR A 113 -7.48 12.04 0.03
N PRO A 114 -8.80 12.11 0.22
CA PRO A 114 -9.38 12.45 1.51
C PRO A 114 -9.05 11.38 2.58
N VAL A 115 -8.76 11.81 3.80
CA VAL A 115 -8.56 10.92 4.94
C VAL A 115 -9.75 9.97 5.11
N ALA A 116 -10.98 10.47 4.97
CA ALA A 116 -12.19 9.67 5.05
C ALA A 116 -12.22 8.50 4.05
N THR A 117 -11.59 8.65 2.87
CA THR A 117 -11.45 7.55 1.90
C THR A 117 -10.53 6.46 2.44
N CYS A 118 -9.38 6.83 2.99
CA CYS A 118 -8.43 5.90 3.59
C CYS A 118 -9.05 5.17 4.80
N GLU A 119 -9.71 5.91 5.67
CA GLU A 119 -10.41 5.38 6.83
C GLU A 119 -11.50 4.38 6.42
N ALA A 120 -12.34 4.72 5.44
CA ALA A 120 -13.38 3.83 4.93
C ALA A 120 -12.80 2.54 4.33
N LEU A 121 -11.68 2.63 3.60
CA LEU A 121 -10.98 1.46 3.05
C LEU A 121 -10.45 0.54 4.14
N VAL A 122 -9.79 1.09 5.17
CA VAL A 122 -9.28 0.31 6.31
C VAL A 122 -10.44 -0.32 7.08
N ASN A 123 -11.48 0.44 7.40
CA ASN A 123 -12.65 -0.03 8.15
C ASN A 123 -13.50 -1.05 7.36
N SER A 124 -13.32 -1.15 6.05
CA SER A 124 -14.00 -2.17 5.23
C SER A 124 -13.41 -3.58 5.38
N LEU A 125 -12.19 -3.71 5.95
CA LEU A 125 -11.48 -4.98 6.04
C LEU A 125 -12.29 -6.12 6.70
N PRO A 126 -12.97 -5.92 7.83
CA PRO A 126 -13.79 -6.98 8.43
C PRO A 126 -14.90 -7.50 7.52
N LYS A 127 -15.52 -6.59 6.73
CA LYS A 127 -16.56 -6.97 5.76
C LYS A 127 -15.98 -7.78 4.60
N ARG A 128 -14.78 -7.43 4.14
CA ARG A 128 -14.06 -8.16 3.07
C ARG A 128 -13.67 -9.55 3.53
N ILE A 129 -13.09 -9.66 4.73
CA ILE A 129 -12.74 -10.97 5.32
C ILE A 129 -13.97 -11.87 5.38
N LYS A 130 -15.11 -11.36 5.88
CA LYS A 130 -16.37 -12.12 5.92
C LYS A 130 -16.83 -12.56 4.52
N ALA A 131 -16.65 -11.71 3.50
CA ALA A 131 -17.03 -12.05 2.12
C ALA A 131 -16.14 -13.16 1.55
N VAL A 132 -14.82 -13.11 1.79
CA VAL A 132 -13.86 -14.14 1.39
C VAL A 132 -14.17 -15.47 2.09
N MET A 133 -14.43 -15.44 3.40
CA MET A 133 -14.80 -16.66 4.15
C MET A 133 -16.11 -17.27 3.63
N LYS A 134 -17.13 -16.44 3.36
CA LYS A 134 -18.40 -16.91 2.81
C LYS A 134 -18.24 -17.54 1.43
N ASN A 135 -17.26 -17.11 0.66
CA ASN A 135 -16.97 -17.60 -0.68
C ASN A 135 -15.84 -18.64 -0.73
N ASN A 136 -15.53 -19.27 0.42
CA ASN A 136 -14.49 -20.30 0.56
C ASN A 136 -13.15 -19.91 -0.09
N GLY A 137 -12.74 -18.65 0.03
CA GLY A 137 -11.49 -18.13 -0.54
C GLY A 137 -11.57 -17.78 -2.03
N GLY A 138 -12.74 -17.90 -2.66
CA GLY A 138 -12.95 -17.51 -4.05
C GLY A 138 -13.08 -15.99 -4.23
N HIS A 139 -13.14 -15.57 -5.50
CA HIS A 139 -13.31 -14.17 -5.88
C HIS A 139 -14.49 -13.50 -5.19
N THR A 140 -14.27 -12.30 -4.68
CA THR A 140 -15.30 -11.45 -4.08
C THR A 140 -15.58 -10.24 -5.00
N LYS A 141 -16.62 -9.48 -4.67
CA LYS A 141 -16.96 -8.24 -5.39
C LYS A 141 -16.02 -7.05 -5.06
N TYR A 142 -15.02 -7.28 -4.24
CA TYR A 142 -14.04 -6.29 -3.80
C TYR A 142 -12.76 -6.38 -4.61
#